data_9f637671e2719b6f4dd59eeb2a12583a
#
_entry.id   9f637671e2719b6f4dd59eeb2a12583a
#
_cell.length_a   1.000
_cell.length_b   1.000
_cell.length_c   1.000
_cell.angle_alpha   90.00
_cell.angle_beta   90.00
_cell.angle_gamma   90.00
#
_symmetry.space_group_name_H-M   'P 1'
#
loop_
_entity.id
_entity.type
_entity.pdbx_description
1 polymer ?
#
loop_
_entity_poly.entity_id
_entity_poly.type
_entity_poly.pdbx_seq_one_letter_code
_entity_poly.pdbx_strand_id
1 'polypeptide(L)'
;MASRDQLYAKFGITAETAQLFETALGTVVLASKGHNNNWYSEQDPNAAARALEVIECSTLGRVLEMLKQELRFEDDLIIKQFKRGLVARNKLFHGFFERHNYKIQSEVGRDDMVADLEELHEELFQCWRVADSLASALAEELITEEQIKKHTSGESPIK
;
A
#
# COMPACT_ATOMS: atom_id res chain seq x y z
N MET A 1 23.17 -19.76 -11.47
CA MET A 1 22.03 -20.64 -11.83
C MET A 1 21.16 -20.87 -10.60
N ALA A 2 19.90 -20.50 -10.69
CA ALA A 2 19.01 -20.51 -9.54
C ALA A 2 18.58 -21.91 -9.12
N SER A 3 18.72 -22.22 -7.83
CA SER A 3 18.10 -23.40 -7.21
C SER A 3 16.60 -23.21 -7.02
N ARG A 4 15.86 -24.28 -6.70
CA ARG A 4 14.44 -24.15 -6.32
C ARG A 4 14.27 -23.34 -5.06
N ASP A 5 15.16 -23.50 -4.09
CA ASP A 5 15.10 -22.77 -2.82
C ASP A 5 15.32 -21.27 -3.03
N GLN A 6 16.24 -20.89 -3.91
CA GLN A 6 16.45 -19.50 -4.30
C GLN A 6 15.21 -18.89 -5.00
N LEU A 7 14.57 -19.66 -5.90
CA LEU A 7 13.33 -19.25 -6.54
C LEU A 7 12.20 -19.03 -5.52
N TYR A 8 11.99 -19.98 -4.60
CA TYR A 8 10.97 -19.85 -3.56
C TYR A 8 11.25 -18.73 -2.58
N ALA A 9 12.53 -18.54 -2.20
CA ALA A 9 12.93 -17.40 -1.37
C ALA A 9 12.65 -16.08 -2.07
N LYS A 10 12.96 -15.95 -3.36
CA LYS A 10 12.67 -14.74 -4.14
C LYS A 10 11.18 -14.51 -4.29
N PHE A 11 10.38 -15.55 -4.53
CA PHE A 11 8.92 -15.46 -4.56
C PHE A 11 8.38 -14.96 -3.20
N GLY A 12 8.86 -15.51 -2.09
CA GLY A 12 8.46 -15.10 -0.74
C GLY A 12 8.75 -13.63 -0.46
N ILE A 13 9.95 -13.15 -0.79
CA ILE A 13 10.34 -11.74 -0.64
C ILE A 13 9.44 -10.82 -1.50
N THR A 14 9.15 -11.23 -2.73
CA THR A 14 8.28 -10.46 -3.62
C THR A 14 6.83 -10.42 -3.09
N ALA A 15 6.35 -11.54 -2.54
CA ALA A 15 5.03 -11.63 -1.92
C ALA A 15 4.92 -10.75 -0.65
N GLU A 16 5.96 -10.72 0.19
CA GLU A 16 6.05 -9.81 1.33
C GLU A 16 5.96 -8.35 0.89
N THR A 17 6.72 -7.96 -0.13
CA THR A 17 6.68 -6.59 -0.68
C THR A 17 5.31 -6.23 -1.21
N ALA A 18 4.59 -7.16 -1.84
CA ALA A 18 3.22 -6.94 -2.28
C ALA A 18 2.28 -6.68 -1.09
N GLN A 19 2.40 -7.43 0.01
CA GLN A 19 1.61 -7.23 1.22
C GLN A 19 1.93 -5.90 1.90
N LEU A 20 3.20 -5.50 1.95
CA LEU A 20 3.61 -4.18 2.46
C LEU A 20 2.99 -3.04 1.65
N PHE A 21 2.95 -3.17 0.33
CA PHE A 21 2.28 -2.20 -0.55
C PHE A 21 0.76 -2.15 -0.28
N GLU A 22 0.09 -3.29 -0.19
CA GLU A 22 -1.33 -3.36 0.14
C GLU A 22 -1.66 -2.69 1.48
N THR A 23 -0.87 -2.98 2.52
CA THR A 23 -1.03 -2.40 3.85
C THR A 23 -0.80 -0.89 3.85
N ALA A 24 0.28 -0.43 3.21
CA ALA A 24 0.58 1.00 3.12
C ALA A 24 -0.52 1.76 2.37
N LEU A 25 -1.03 1.21 1.27
CA LEU A 25 -2.13 1.82 0.51
C LEU A 25 -3.43 1.90 1.34
N GLY A 26 -3.75 0.85 2.10
CA GLY A 26 -4.86 0.84 3.05
C GLY A 26 -4.72 1.91 4.13
N THR A 27 -3.51 2.10 4.65
CA THR A 27 -3.18 3.14 5.63
C THR A 27 -3.39 4.55 5.06
N VAL A 28 -2.99 4.79 3.81
CA VAL A 28 -3.25 6.08 3.12
C VAL A 28 -4.75 6.35 3.00
N VAL A 29 -5.54 5.34 2.61
CA VAL A 29 -7.01 5.48 2.51
C VAL A 29 -7.62 5.78 3.87
N LEU A 30 -7.23 5.06 4.92
CA LEU A 30 -7.75 5.27 6.27
C LEU A 30 -7.41 6.67 6.81
N ALA A 31 -6.16 7.11 6.64
CA ALA A 31 -5.70 8.43 7.04
C ALA A 31 -6.45 9.54 6.29
N SER A 32 -6.65 9.39 4.98
CA SER A 32 -7.39 10.33 4.14
C SER A 32 -8.86 10.42 4.56
N LYS A 33 -9.50 9.30 4.87
CA LYS A 33 -10.86 9.27 5.42
C LYS A 33 -10.94 9.99 6.78
N GLY A 34 -9.96 9.76 7.65
CA GLY A 34 -9.86 10.42 8.95
C GLY A 34 -9.74 11.93 8.80
N HIS A 35 -8.93 12.40 7.88
CA HIS A 35 -8.79 13.82 7.56
C HIS A 35 -10.11 14.40 7.01
N ASN A 36 -10.68 13.79 5.97
CA ASN A 36 -11.89 14.29 5.31
C ASN A 36 -13.14 14.28 6.23
N ASN A 37 -13.17 13.40 7.24
CA ASN A 37 -14.28 13.31 8.20
C ASN A 37 -13.96 13.94 9.56
N ASN A 38 -12.86 14.65 9.72
CA ASN A 38 -12.44 15.31 10.95
C ASN A 38 -12.38 14.41 12.19
N TRP A 39 -12.03 13.11 12.04
CA TRP A 39 -11.98 12.15 13.14
C TRP A 39 -10.97 12.49 14.24
N TYR A 40 -10.05 13.42 13.96
CA TYR A 40 -9.04 13.90 14.91
C TYR A 40 -9.58 14.98 15.85
N SER A 41 -10.53 15.76 15.40
CA SER A 41 -11.18 16.79 16.21
C SER A 41 -12.51 16.33 16.81
N GLU A 42 -13.23 15.49 16.09
CA GLU A 42 -14.47 14.85 16.50
C GLU A 42 -14.24 13.34 16.53
N GLN A 43 -13.69 12.85 17.65
CA GLN A 43 -13.31 11.44 17.77
C GLN A 43 -14.50 10.53 17.55
N ASP A 44 -14.49 9.77 16.45
CA ASP A 44 -15.43 8.68 16.18
C ASP A 44 -14.66 7.36 15.97
N PRO A 45 -14.28 6.67 17.06
CA PRO A 45 -13.54 5.43 16.98
C PRO A 45 -14.36 4.31 16.30
N ASN A 46 -15.68 4.36 16.34
CA ASN A 46 -16.53 3.37 15.68
C ASN A 46 -16.53 3.58 14.16
N ALA A 47 -16.54 4.81 13.67
CA ALA A 47 -16.42 5.08 12.23
C ALA A 47 -15.05 4.66 11.70
N ALA A 48 -13.97 4.96 12.43
CA ALA A 48 -12.62 4.54 12.10
C ALA A 48 -12.48 3.01 12.05
N ALA A 49 -13.01 2.29 13.03
CA ALA A 49 -13.01 0.82 13.08
C ALA A 49 -13.77 0.21 11.90
N ARG A 50 -14.95 0.73 11.56
CA ARG A 50 -15.71 0.27 10.38
C ARG A 50 -14.98 0.54 9.07
N ALA A 51 -14.32 1.69 8.94
CA ALA A 51 -13.52 2.00 7.75
C ALA A 51 -12.33 1.05 7.62
N LEU A 52 -11.64 0.75 8.70
CA LEU A 52 -10.55 -0.22 8.72
C LEU A 52 -11.02 -1.62 8.30
N GLU A 53 -12.12 -2.10 8.87
CA GLU A 53 -12.70 -3.39 8.51
C GLU A 53 -13.04 -3.48 7.01
N VAL A 54 -13.64 -2.43 6.44
CA VAL A 54 -13.93 -2.37 5.00
C VAL A 54 -12.66 -2.42 4.16
N ILE A 55 -11.59 -1.73 4.58
CA ILE A 55 -10.29 -1.74 3.89
C ILE A 55 -9.66 -3.14 3.94
N GLU A 56 -9.60 -3.75 5.12
CA GLU A 56 -9.00 -5.09 5.33
C GLU A 56 -9.75 -6.19 4.56
N CYS A 57 -11.06 -6.08 4.42
CA CYS A 57 -11.88 -7.03 3.65
C CYS A 57 -11.93 -6.72 2.15
N SER A 58 -11.26 -5.67 1.68
CA SER A 58 -11.30 -5.26 0.28
C SER A 58 -10.12 -5.80 -0.52
N THR A 59 -10.35 -6.02 -1.82
CA THR A 59 -9.25 -6.29 -2.76
C THR A 59 -8.41 -5.04 -2.97
N LEU A 60 -7.13 -5.21 -3.35
CA LEU A 60 -6.24 -4.07 -3.66
C LEU A 60 -6.83 -3.12 -4.72
N GLY A 61 -7.49 -3.67 -5.75
CA GLY A 61 -8.17 -2.85 -6.76
C GLY A 61 -9.27 -1.97 -6.17
N ARG A 62 -10.05 -2.49 -5.21
CA ARG A 62 -11.09 -1.72 -4.51
C ARG A 62 -10.48 -0.66 -3.59
N VAL A 63 -9.39 -0.98 -2.89
CA VAL A 63 -8.66 -0.01 -2.06
C VAL A 63 -8.13 1.14 -2.93
N LEU A 64 -7.62 0.85 -4.14
CA LEU A 64 -7.17 1.87 -5.08
C LEU A 64 -8.32 2.77 -5.58
N GLU A 65 -9.52 2.22 -5.79
CA GLU A 65 -10.69 3.04 -6.14
C GLU A 65 -11.14 3.92 -4.96
N MET A 66 -11.09 3.42 -3.72
CA MET A 66 -11.33 4.23 -2.52
C MET A 66 -10.33 5.39 -2.45
N LEU A 67 -9.04 5.12 -2.71
CA LEU A 67 -8.01 6.15 -2.70
C LEU A 67 -8.31 7.29 -3.68
N LYS A 68 -8.73 6.97 -4.90
CA LYS A 68 -9.10 7.98 -5.90
C LYS A 68 -10.29 8.85 -5.46
N GLN A 69 -11.20 8.30 -4.67
CA GLN A 69 -12.35 9.05 -4.14
C GLN A 69 -11.95 10.00 -3.02
N GLU A 70 -11.02 9.58 -2.16
CA GLU A 70 -10.58 10.35 -0.99
C GLU A 70 -9.54 11.42 -1.34
N LEU A 71 -8.61 11.11 -2.25
CA LEU A 71 -7.54 12.00 -2.66
C LEU A 71 -7.79 12.51 -4.08
N ARG A 72 -7.96 13.83 -4.20
CA ARG A 72 -7.97 14.51 -5.50
C ARG A 72 -6.52 14.81 -5.88
N PHE A 73 -5.86 13.86 -6.53
CA PHE A 73 -4.55 14.12 -7.10
C PHE A 73 -4.68 15.05 -8.31
N GLU A 74 -3.94 16.15 -8.29
CA GLU A 74 -3.76 17.00 -9.47
C GLU A 74 -2.95 16.27 -10.56
N ASP A 75 -2.13 15.30 -10.15
CA ASP A 75 -1.27 14.51 -11.02
C ASP A 75 -1.68 13.03 -10.99
N ASP A 76 -2.04 12.50 -12.16
CA ASP A 76 -2.37 11.09 -12.39
C ASP A 76 -1.16 10.13 -12.28
N LEU A 77 0.07 10.62 -12.12
CA LEU A 77 1.27 9.79 -12.13
C LEU A 77 1.29 8.78 -10.98
N ILE A 78 0.93 9.20 -9.77
CA ILE A 78 0.87 8.32 -8.60
C ILE A 78 -0.18 7.23 -8.80
N ILE A 79 -1.37 7.60 -9.29
CA ILE A 79 -2.43 6.63 -9.58
C ILE A 79 -2.01 5.64 -10.68
N LYS A 80 -1.32 6.11 -11.71
CA LYS A 80 -0.76 5.24 -12.75
C LYS A 80 0.27 4.27 -12.19
N GLN A 81 1.13 4.73 -11.29
CA GLN A 81 2.12 3.88 -10.61
C GLN A 81 1.43 2.82 -9.77
N PHE A 82 0.44 3.16 -8.95
CA PHE A 82 -0.31 2.19 -8.15
C PHE A 82 -1.10 1.19 -9.00
N LYS A 83 -1.60 1.59 -10.17
CA LYS A 83 -2.21 0.66 -11.13
C LYS A 83 -1.19 -0.36 -11.67
N ARG A 84 0.06 0.06 -11.94
CA ARG A 84 1.13 -0.88 -12.31
C ARG A 84 1.43 -1.85 -11.17
N GLY A 85 1.49 -1.37 -9.93
CA GLY A 85 1.63 -2.21 -8.74
C GLY A 85 0.51 -3.24 -8.59
N LEU A 86 -0.74 -2.84 -8.84
CA LEU A 86 -1.88 -3.76 -8.86
C LEU A 86 -1.71 -4.85 -9.93
N VAL A 87 -1.26 -4.48 -11.13
CA VAL A 87 -0.99 -5.45 -12.21
C VAL A 87 0.15 -6.40 -11.80
N ALA A 88 1.24 -5.89 -11.23
CA ALA A 88 2.37 -6.71 -10.76
C ALA A 88 1.92 -7.68 -9.65
N ARG A 89 1.16 -7.20 -8.67
CA ARG A 89 0.59 -8.02 -7.60
C ARG A 89 -0.28 -9.16 -8.16
N ASN A 90 -1.16 -8.83 -9.10
CA ASN A 90 -2.03 -9.82 -9.71
C ASN A 90 -1.25 -10.86 -10.55
N LYS A 91 -0.22 -10.44 -11.28
CA LYS A 91 0.68 -11.36 -11.97
C LYS A 91 1.41 -12.32 -11.03
N LEU A 92 1.77 -11.84 -9.82
CA LEU A 92 2.44 -12.65 -8.81
C LEU A 92 1.50 -13.72 -8.22
N PHE A 93 0.32 -13.31 -7.76
CA PHE A 93 -0.58 -14.20 -7.00
C PHE A 93 -1.53 -15.01 -7.88
N HIS A 94 -1.88 -14.52 -9.08
CA HIS A 94 -2.79 -15.19 -9.99
C HIS A 94 -2.03 -15.77 -11.18
N GLY A 95 -1.40 -16.93 -10.96
CA GLY A 95 -0.84 -17.74 -12.03
C GLY A 95 0.64 -17.51 -12.34
N PHE A 96 1.49 -17.05 -11.40
CA PHE A 96 2.93 -16.94 -11.65
C PHE A 96 3.52 -18.27 -12.10
N PHE A 97 3.30 -19.36 -11.36
CA PHE A 97 3.81 -20.69 -11.69
C PHE A 97 3.15 -21.28 -12.94
N GLU A 98 1.87 -21.02 -13.16
CA GLU A 98 1.15 -21.44 -14.36
C GLU A 98 1.71 -20.77 -15.62
N ARG A 99 1.96 -19.44 -15.58
CA ARG A 99 2.55 -18.69 -16.69
C ARG A 99 3.93 -19.17 -17.06
N HIS A 100 4.72 -19.62 -16.09
CA HIS A 100 6.04 -20.18 -16.31
C HIS A 100 6.05 -21.68 -16.60
N ASN A 101 4.91 -22.35 -16.40
CA ASN A 101 4.70 -23.76 -16.71
C ASN A 101 5.84 -24.65 -16.16
N TYR A 102 6.48 -25.46 -17.01
CA TYR A 102 7.56 -26.41 -16.63
C TYR A 102 8.94 -25.77 -16.43
N LYS A 103 9.09 -24.45 -16.54
CA LYS A 103 10.37 -23.76 -16.37
C LYS A 103 11.07 -24.07 -15.05
N ILE A 104 10.33 -24.29 -13.98
CA ILE A 104 10.87 -24.66 -12.67
C ILE A 104 11.74 -25.93 -12.68
N GLN A 105 11.58 -26.79 -13.68
CA GLN A 105 12.31 -28.08 -13.77
C GLN A 105 13.74 -27.93 -14.28
N SER A 106 14.05 -26.82 -14.98
CA SER A 106 15.41 -26.61 -15.52
C SER A 106 16.06 -25.40 -14.82
N GLU A 107 17.39 -25.36 -14.79
CA GLU A 107 18.16 -24.24 -14.23
C GLU A 107 17.92 -22.95 -15.00
N VAL A 108 18.00 -23.01 -16.33
CA VAL A 108 17.72 -21.85 -17.20
C VAL A 108 16.28 -21.34 -17.00
N GLY A 109 15.32 -22.27 -16.88
CA GLY A 109 13.93 -21.88 -16.61
C GLY A 109 13.74 -21.20 -15.26
N ARG A 110 14.47 -21.66 -14.22
CA ARG A 110 14.44 -21.01 -12.90
C ARG A 110 15.12 -19.63 -12.94
N ASP A 111 16.19 -19.46 -13.70
CA ASP A 111 16.81 -18.13 -13.89
C ASP A 111 15.83 -17.15 -14.55
N ASP A 112 15.09 -17.57 -15.58
CA ASP A 112 14.03 -16.77 -16.19
C ASP A 112 12.91 -16.39 -15.18
N MET A 113 12.51 -17.36 -14.32
CA MET A 113 11.50 -17.11 -13.29
C MET A 113 11.98 -16.12 -12.23
N VAL A 114 13.25 -16.23 -11.82
CA VAL A 114 13.85 -15.27 -10.86
C VAL A 114 13.93 -13.87 -11.48
N ALA A 115 14.29 -13.76 -12.75
CA ALA A 115 14.33 -12.47 -13.45
C ALA A 115 12.94 -11.82 -13.51
N ASP A 116 11.87 -12.56 -13.82
CA ASP A 116 10.48 -12.04 -13.79
C ASP A 116 10.07 -11.62 -12.36
N LEU A 117 10.47 -12.38 -11.33
CA LEU A 117 10.24 -11.98 -9.93
C LEU A 117 11.00 -10.72 -9.55
N GLU A 118 12.18 -10.49 -10.08
CA GLU A 118 12.96 -9.25 -9.83
C GLU A 118 12.26 -8.04 -10.43
N GLU A 119 11.71 -8.15 -11.64
CA GLU A 119 10.91 -7.08 -12.25
C GLU A 119 9.63 -6.79 -11.46
N LEU A 120 8.89 -7.83 -11.06
CA LEU A 120 7.68 -7.68 -10.23
C LEU A 120 8.01 -7.08 -8.86
N HIS A 121 9.09 -7.52 -8.24
CA HIS A 121 9.56 -7.01 -6.95
C HIS A 121 9.89 -5.52 -7.03
N GLU A 122 10.64 -5.09 -8.04
CA GLU A 122 11.02 -3.68 -8.22
C GLU A 122 9.78 -2.79 -8.39
N GLU A 123 8.81 -3.18 -9.21
CA GLU A 123 7.56 -2.42 -9.40
C GLU A 123 6.77 -2.32 -8.08
N LEU A 124 6.63 -3.43 -7.35
CA LEU A 124 5.93 -3.46 -6.07
C LEU A 124 6.66 -2.67 -4.99
N PHE A 125 7.98 -2.74 -4.96
CA PHE A 125 8.83 -2.00 -4.01
C PHE A 125 8.70 -0.49 -4.21
N GLN A 126 8.71 -0.01 -5.45
CA GLN A 126 8.52 1.41 -5.75
C GLN A 126 7.11 1.87 -5.35
N CYS A 127 6.08 1.06 -5.61
CA CYS A 127 4.71 1.36 -5.18
C CYS A 127 4.59 1.42 -3.65
N TRP A 128 5.20 0.46 -2.94
CA TRP A 128 5.23 0.48 -1.48
C TRP A 128 5.91 1.73 -0.94
N ARG A 129 7.08 2.11 -1.45
CA ARG A 129 7.79 3.31 -1.01
C ARG A 129 6.96 4.58 -1.17
N VAL A 130 6.28 4.73 -2.30
CA VAL A 130 5.40 5.90 -2.53
C VAL A 130 4.22 5.90 -1.58
N ALA A 131 3.55 4.75 -1.39
CA ALA A 131 2.43 4.63 -0.48
C ALA A 131 2.84 4.89 0.99
N ASP A 132 3.98 4.34 1.42
CA ASP A 132 4.52 4.55 2.77
C ASP A 132 4.89 6.02 3.02
N SER A 133 5.49 6.68 2.04
CA SER A 133 5.81 8.12 2.12
C SER A 133 4.54 8.98 2.20
N LEU A 134 3.49 8.65 1.45
CA LEU A 134 2.19 9.34 1.53
C LEU A 134 1.52 9.12 2.89
N ALA A 135 1.53 7.89 3.40
CA ALA A 135 0.98 7.58 4.73
C ALA A 135 1.69 8.39 5.82
N SER A 136 3.02 8.47 5.77
CA SER A 136 3.83 9.24 6.72
C SER A 136 3.53 10.73 6.63
N ALA A 137 3.46 11.30 5.42
CA ALA A 137 3.15 12.72 5.22
C ALA A 137 1.76 13.09 5.75
N LEU A 138 0.74 12.26 5.50
CA LEU A 138 -0.61 12.47 6.03
C LEU A 138 -0.63 12.38 7.56
N ALA A 139 0.10 11.45 8.16
CA ALA A 139 0.20 11.33 9.62
C ALA A 139 0.85 12.58 10.25
N GLU A 140 1.91 13.11 9.66
CA GLU A 140 2.58 14.32 10.13
C GLU A 140 1.68 15.56 10.03
N GLU A 141 0.93 15.71 8.95
CA GLU A 141 -0.03 16.82 8.77
C GLU A 141 -1.12 16.79 9.85
N LEU A 142 -1.65 15.61 10.15
CA LEU A 142 -2.67 15.42 11.18
C LEU A 142 -2.15 15.77 12.58
N ILE A 143 -0.94 15.38 12.94
CA ILE A 143 -0.31 15.73 14.21
C ILE A 143 -0.14 17.25 14.34
N THR A 144 0.30 17.91 13.27
CA THR A 144 0.49 19.36 13.25
C THR A 144 -0.83 20.11 13.40
N GLU A 145 -1.90 19.71 12.73
CA GLU A 145 -3.23 20.30 12.88
C GLU A 145 -3.77 20.15 14.30
N GLU A 146 -3.58 18.99 14.93
CA GLU A 146 -4.00 18.75 16.31
C GLU A 146 -3.23 19.65 17.29
N GLN A 147 -1.93 19.83 17.10
CA GLN A 147 -1.10 20.73 17.91
C GLN A 147 -1.54 22.17 17.77
N ILE A 148 -1.81 22.65 16.55
CA ILE A 148 -2.32 24.00 16.29
C ILE A 148 -3.67 24.21 16.98
N LYS A 149 -4.60 23.25 16.87
CA LYS A 149 -5.92 23.34 17.51
C LYS A 149 -5.82 23.38 19.04
N LYS A 150 -4.94 22.61 19.66
CA LYS A 150 -4.68 22.67 21.11
C LYS A 150 -4.13 24.03 21.55
N HIS A 151 -3.30 24.67 20.75
CA HIS A 151 -2.78 26.01 21.04
C HIS A 151 -3.80 27.13 20.80
N THR A 152 -4.71 26.98 19.83
CA THR A 152 -5.74 27.98 19.51
C THR A 152 -7.01 27.87 20.37
N SER A 153 -7.30 26.68 20.91
CA SER A 153 -8.41 26.48 21.88
C SER A 153 -8.03 26.89 23.31
N GLY A 154 -6.92 27.60 23.47
CA GLY A 154 -6.35 28.26 24.63
C GLY A 154 -7.08 28.03 25.93
N GLU A 155 -6.63 27.09 26.74
CA GLU A 155 -6.78 27.22 28.18
C GLU A 155 -5.87 28.36 28.66
N SER A 156 -6.48 29.53 28.90
CA SER A 156 -5.84 30.56 29.71
C SER A 156 -5.44 29.97 31.05
N PRO A 157 -4.20 30.15 31.52
CA PRO A 157 -3.86 29.75 32.87
C PRO A 157 -4.70 30.55 33.84
N ILE A 158 -5.59 29.83 34.51
CA ILE A 158 -6.33 30.40 35.65
C ILE A 158 -5.30 30.81 36.71
N LYS A 159 -5.36 32.09 37.07
CA LYS A 159 -4.59 32.65 38.18
C LYS A 159 -4.90 31.98 39.48
#